data_fe8b2b9210e71cdaa23ad5da3645f30e
#
_entry.id   fe8b2b9210e71cdaa23ad5da3645f30e
#
_cell.length_a   1.000
_cell.length_b   1.000
_cell.length_c   1.000
_cell.angle_alpha   90.00
_cell.angle_beta   90.00
_cell.angle_gamma   90.00
#
_symmetry.space_group_name_H-M   'P 1'
#
loop_
_entity.id
_entity.type
_entity.pdbx_description
1 polymer ?
#
loop_
_entity_poly.entity_id
_entity_poly.type
_entity_poly.pdbx_seq_one_letter_code
_entity_poly.pdbx_strand_id
1 'polypeptide(L)'
;YGDSPPYSQLFQKWAQKHLQNQFFPITTFLGRKDYINLINRMDIVVMYHNRQQAFGNIITSLSLGKPVFLKPNNPIYPMLKAMGVPNIYDINKIGNLNIKEICESAAKKREQCIVALKKYYSEQARLEYLVNLLK
;
A
#
# COMPACT_ATOMS: atom_id res chain seq x y z
N TYR A 1 11.32 6.99 10.56
CA TYR A 1 11.42 6.67 9.12
C TYR A 1 10.96 7.88 8.33
N GLY A 2 11.63 8.94 8.36
CA GLY A 2 11.21 10.11 7.64
C GLY A 2 12.39 10.80 7.02
N ASP A 3 12.10 11.54 5.99
CA ASP A 3 12.99 12.55 5.48
C ASP A 3 13.29 13.57 6.58
N SER A 4 14.34 14.32 6.39
CA SER A 4 14.73 15.35 7.37
C SER A 4 13.53 16.28 7.68
N PRO A 5 13.41 16.74 8.94
CA PRO A 5 12.33 17.65 9.34
C PRO A 5 12.10 18.84 8.39
N PRO A 6 13.15 19.47 7.78
CA PRO A 6 12.97 20.53 6.81
C PRO A 6 12.19 20.11 5.56
N TYR A 7 12.43 18.89 5.03
CA TYR A 7 11.70 18.41 3.84
C TYR A 7 10.22 18.18 4.14
N SER A 8 9.90 17.52 5.25
CA SER A 8 8.51 17.26 5.62
C SER A 8 7.73 18.55 5.86
N GLN A 9 8.34 19.57 6.46
CA GLN A 9 7.74 20.89 6.65
C GLN A 9 7.50 21.63 5.33
N LEU A 10 8.46 21.59 4.41
CA LEU A 10 8.31 22.18 3.08
C LEU A 10 7.19 21.52 2.30
N PHE A 11 7.12 20.18 2.33
CA PHE A 11 6.06 19.42 1.68
C PHE A 11 4.69 19.76 2.26
N GLN A 12 4.56 19.81 3.59
CA GLN A 12 3.29 20.17 4.25
C GLN A 12 2.84 21.58 3.86
N LYS A 13 3.74 22.55 3.85
CA LYS A 13 3.43 23.93 3.43
C LYS A 13 2.97 23.98 1.96
N TRP A 14 3.66 23.25 1.09
CA TRP A 14 3.29 23.14 -0.32
C TRP A 14 1.90 22.49 -0.48
N ALA A 15 1.69 21.35 0.17
CA ALA A 15 0.43 20.62 0.09
C ALA A 15 -0.74 21.42 0.66
N GLN A 16 -0.55 22.10 1.79
CA GLN A 16 -1.57 22.98 2.36
C GLN A 16 -1.96 24.13 1.42
N LYS A 17 -0.96 24.72 0.73
CA LYS A 17 -1.20 25.79 -0.24
C LYS A 17 -1.99 25.32 -1.46
N HIS A 18 -1.74 24.11 -1.98
CA HIS A 18 -2.31 23.62 -3.23
C HIS A 18 -3.57 22.75 -3.04
N LEU A 19 -3.67 22.03 -1.94
CA LEU A 19 -4.77 21.11 -1.64
C LEU A 19 -5.74 21.67 -0.59
N GLN A 20 -5.35 22.71 0.14
CA GLN A 20 -6.19 23.40 1.13
C GLN A 20 -6.90 22.42 2.09
N ASN A 21 -8.23 22.42 2.10
CA ASN A 21 -9.07 21.59 2.96
C ASN A 21 -9.07 20.09 2.56
N GLN A 22 -8.41 19.74 1.45
CA GLN A 22 -8.29 18.35 1.01
C GLN A 22 -7.00 17.67 1.51
N PHE A 23 -6.13 18.42 2.20
CA PHE A 23 -4.88 17.89 2.76
C PHE A 23 -5.01 17.67 4.27
N PHE A 24 -4.88 16.41 4.70
CA PHE A 24 -4.95 15.99 6.10
C PHE A 24 -3.65 15.26 6.47
N PRO A 25 -2.61 15.97 6.95
CA PRO A 25 -1.35 15.36 7.35
C PRO A 25 -1.51 14.52 8.62
N ILE A 26 -0.96 13.32 8.59
CA ILE A 26 -0.86 12.45 9.77
C ILE A 26 0.57 12.58 10.29
N THR A 27 0.75 13.39 11.31
CA THR A 27 2.08 13.72 11.89
C THR A 27 2.33 13.06 13.23
N THR A 28 1.34 12.40 13.80
CA THR A 28 1.43 11.68 15.07
C THR A 28 1.34 10.18 14.86
N PHE A 29 1.99 9.42 15.75
CA PHE A 29 1.86 7.97 15.73
C PHE A 29 0.42 7.56 16.04
N LEU A 30 -0.13 6.69 15.21
CA LEU A 30 -1.45 6.10 15.41
C LEU A 30 -1.31 4.70 16.01
N GLY A 31 -2.12 4.40 17.01
CA GLY A 31 -2.28 3.03 17.48
C GLY A 31 -2.81 2.12 16.37
N ARG A 32 -2.56 0.81 16.49
CA ARG A 32 -2.92 -0.17 15.45
C ARG A 32 -4.39 -0.10 15.03
N LYS A 33 -5.30 0.05 15.99
CA LYS A 33 -6.76 0.14 15.74
C LYS A 33 -7.11 1.38 14.92
N ASP A 34 -6.57 2.54 15.31
CA ASP A 34 -6.87 3.81 14.66
C ASP A 34 -6.25 3.85 13.25
N TYR A 35 -5.06 3.29 13.10
CA TYR A 35 -4.41 3.14 11.80
C TYR A 35 -5.24 2.26 10.84
N ILE A 36 -5.76 1.11 11.29
CA ILE A 36 -6.62 0.24 10.48
C ILE A 36 -7.93 0.96 10.12
N ASN A 37 -8.53 1.67 11.07
CA ASN A 37 -9.74 2.45 10.84
C ASN A 37 -9.51 3.55 9.80
N LEU A 38 -8.36 4.22 9.87
CA LEU A 38 -7.97 5.23 8.89
C LEU A 38 -7.86 4.62 7.48
N ILE A 39 -7.11 3.52 7.32
CA ILE A 39 -6.99 2.85 6.01
C ILE A 39 -8.34 2.37 5.49
N ASN A 40 -9.22 1.89 6.37
CA ASN A 40 -10.57 1.47 5.97
C ASN A 40 -11.41 2.60 5.36
N ARG A 41 -11.17 3.85 5.75
CA ARG A 41 -11.87 5.03 5.22
C ARG A 41 -11.29 5.55 3.91
N MET A 42 -10.12 5.09 3.50
CA MET A 42 -9.50 5.47 2.24
C MET A 42 -10.11 4.67 1.08
N ASP A 43 -10.27 5.30 -0.08
CA ASP A 43 -10.71 4.63 -1.30
C ASP A 43 -9.54 3.97 -2.01
N ILE A 44 -8.42 4.67 -2.13
CA ILE A 44 -7.20 4.20 -2.78
C ILE A 44 -5.97 4.46 -1.92
N VAL A 45 -4.90 3.71 -2.16
CA VAL A 45 -3.59 3.93 -1.53
C VAL A 45 -2.55 4.15 -2.62
N VAL A 46 -1.83 5.26 -2.54
CA VAL A 46 -0.80 5.64 -3.51
C VAL A 46 0.57 5.63 -2.84
N MET A 47 1.51 4.86 -3.39
CA MET A 47 2.88 4.72 -2.91
C MET A 47 3.85 5.11 -4.05
N TYR A 48 4.19 6.40 -4.12
CA TYR A 48 4.98 6.98 -5.23
C TYR A 48 6.49 6.97 -4.94
N HIS A 49 7.03 5.88 -4.41
CA HIS A 49 8.47 5.73 -4.13
C HIS A 49 9.12 4.69 -5.04
N ASN A 50 10.43 4.81 -5.27
CA ASN A 50 11.19 3.94 -6.18
C ASN A 50 11.82 2.73 -5.49
N ARG A 51 11.92 2.72 -4.17
CA ARG A 51 12.56 1.67 -3.38
C ARG A 51 11.56 0.96 -2.49
N GLN A 52 11.93 -0.18 -1.96
CA GLN A 52 11.09 -0.92 -1.01
C GLN A 52 10.91 -0.11 0.29
N GLN A 53 9.73 0.46 0.46
CA GLN A 53 9.32 1.23 1.64
C GLN A 53 7.86 0.93 1.97
N ALA A 54 7.47 1.16 3.23
CA ALA A 54 6.10 1.06 3.71
C ALA A 54 5.41 -0.29 3.38
N PHE A 55 6.19 -1.38 3.32
CA PHE A 55 5.67 -2.69 2.91
C PHE A 55 4.52 -3.16 3.80
N GLY A 56 4.61 -2.97 5.12
CA GLY A 56 3.54 -3.27 6.06
C GLY A 56 2.23 -2.52 5.74
N ASN A 57 2.34 -1.24 5.34
CA ASN A 57 1.19 -0.42 4.95
C ASN A 57 0.54 -0.97 3.67
N ILE A 58 1.35 -1.40 2.69
CA ILE A 58 0.90 -2.00 1.44
C ILE A 58 0.12 -3.29 1.73
N ILE A 59 0.70 -4.21 2.52
CA ILE A 59 0.07 -5.49 2.89
C ILE A 59 -1.24 -5.25 3.65
N THR A 60 -1.24 -4.33 4.61
CA THR A 60 -2.46 -3.98 5.37
C THR A 60 -3.55 -3.47 4.43
N SER A 61 -3.22 -2.55 3.53
CA SER A 61 -4.18 -1.98 2.58
C SER A 61 -4.79 -3.05 1.66
N LEU A 62 -3.96 -3.93 1.12
CA LEU A 62 -4.40 -5.06 0.29
C LEU A 62 -5.29 -6.04 1.06
N SER A 63 -4.95 -6.34 2.31
CA SER A 63 -5.76 -7.21 3.18
C SER A 63 -7.12 -6.60 3.54
N LEU A 64 -7.24 -5.28 3.48
CA LEU A 64 -8.49 -4.54 3.64
C LEU A 64 -9.26 -4.36 2.32
N GLY A 65 -8.77 -4.94 1.22
CA GLY A 65 -9.42 -4.86 -0.08
C GLY A 65 -9.23 -3.52 -0.79
N LYS A 66 -8.24 -2.73 -0.38
CA LYS A 66 -7.97 -1.44 -1.02
C LYS A 66 -7.10 -1.61 -2.26
N PRO A 67 -7.38 -0.88 -3.36
CA PRO A 67 -6.47 -0.81 -4.49
C PRO A 67 -5.21 -0.03 -4.11
N VAL A 68 -4.05 -0.59 -4.42
CA VAL A 68 -2.74 0.02 -4.15
C VAL A 68 -2.06 0.37 -5.46
N PHE A 69 -1.74 1.64 -5.63
CA PHE A 69 -1.03 2.17 -6.79
C PHE A 69 0.46 2.30 -6.47
N LEU A 70 1.29 1.65 -7.26
CA LEU A 70 2.75 1.62 -7.13
C LEU A 70 3.41 2.02 -8.45
N LYS A 71 4.64 2.53 -8.38
CA LYS A 71 5.48 2.66 -9.57
C LYS A 71 5.89 1.27 -10.10
N PRO A 72 5.87 1.02 -11.40
CA PRO A 72 6.30 -0.27 -11.96
C PRO A 72 7.76 -0.63 -11.68
N ASN A 73 8.63 0.39 -11.53
CA ASN A 73 10.03 0.21 -11.18
C ASN A 73 10.30 0.03 -9.68
N ASN A 74 9.28 0.13 -8.83
CA ASN A 74 9.40 -0.26 -7.43
C ASN A 74 9.49 -1.79 -7.32
N PRO A 75 10.51 -2.37 -6.65
CA PRO A 75 10.67 -3.83 -6.55
C PRO A 75 9.45 -4.58 -5.98
N ILE A 76 8.64 -3.91 -5.15
CA ILE A 76 7.41 -4.48 -4.59
C ILE A 76 6.36 -4.76 -5.68
N TYR A 77 6.29 -3.93 -6.73
CA TYR A 77 5.28 -4.07 -7.78
C TYR A 77 5.37 -5.41 -8.53
N PRO A 78 6.50 -5.76 -9.19
CA PRO A 78 6.63 -7.04 -9.88
C PRO A 78 6.55 -8.22 -8.91
N MET A 79 7.06 -8.09 -7.70
CA MET A 79 6.99 -9.14 -6.68
C MET A 79 5.53 -9.48 -6.33
N LEU A 80 4.70 -8.50 -5.99
CA LEU A 80 3.30 -8.73 -5.65
C LEU A 80 2.49 -9.23 -6.86
N LYS A 81 2.84 -8.79 -8.08
CA LYS A 81 2.24 -9.33 -9.32
C LYS A 81 2.56 -10.81 -9.49
N ALA A 82 3.83 -11.22 -9.31
CA ALA A 82 4.25 -12.62 -9.38
C ALA A 82 3.57 -13.50 -8.31
N MET A 83 3.26 -12.93 -7.14
CA MET A 83 2.49 -13.60 -6.08
C MET A 83 1.00 -13.75 -6.42
N GLY A 84 0.51 -13.17 -7.52
CA GLY A 84 -0.90 -13.22 -7.91
C GLY A 84 -1.81 -12.27 -7.13
N VAL A 85 -1.26 -11.22 -6.52
CA VAL A 85 -2.07 -10.22 -5.79
C VAL A 85 -2.83 -9.34 -6.79
N PRO A 86 -4.19 -9.35 -6.81
CA PRO A 86 -4.95 -8.70 -7.88
C PRO A 86 -5.05 -7.17 -7.74
N ASN A 87 -5.01 -6.62 -6.52
CA ASN A 87 -5.32 -5.21 -6.25
C ASN A 87 -4.10 -4.27 -6.34
N ILE A 88 -3.13 -4.61 -7.19
CA ILE A 88 -1.94 -3.80 -7.47
C ILE A 88 -2.05 -3.15 -8.84
N TYR A 89 -1.89 -1.85 -8.90
CA TYR A 89 -2.07 -1.02 -10.09
C TYR A 89 -0.83 -0.17 -10.37
N ASP A 90 -0.59 0.09 -11.65
CA ASP A 90 0.46 1.00 -12.12
C ASP A 90 0.00 2.45 -11.91
N ILE A 91 0.74 3.21 -11.10
CA ILE A 91 0.42 4.61 -10.80
C ILE A 91 0.43 5.50 -12.05
N ASN A 92 1.25 5.17 -13.05
CA ASN A 92 1.33 5.97 -14.28
C ASN A 92 0.05 5.90 -15.11
N LYS A 93 -0.82 4.92 -14.84
CA LYS A 93 -2.10 4.74 -15.54
C LYS A 93 -3.29 5.34 -14.80
N ILE A 94 -3.11 5.90 -13.61
CA ILE A 94 -4.21 6.33 -12.72
C ILE A 94 -5.14 7.34 -13.41
N GLY A 95 -4.62 8.25 -14.22
CA GLY A 95 -5.42 9.25 -14.94
C GLY A 95 -6.35 8.70 -16.02
N ASN A 96 -6.11 7.46 -16.47
CA ASN A 96 -6.89 6.78 -17.51
C ASN A 96 -7.84 5.73 -16.92
N LEU A 97 -7.96 5.64 -15.60
CA LEU A 97 -8.72 4.60 -14.93
C LEU A 97 -9.98 5.16 -14.26
N ASN A 98 -11.06 4.39 -14.31
CA ASN A 98 -12.24 4.67 -13.52
C ASN A 98 -12.01 4.22 -12.07
N ILE A 99 -11.70 5.15 -11.19
CA ILE A 99 -11.36 4.86 -9.79
C ILE A 99 -12.51 4.18 -9.05
N LYS A 100 -13.76 4.57 -9.32
CA LYS A 100 -14.93 3.95 -8.68
C LYS A 100 -15.02 2.46 -9.02
N GLU A 101 -14.90 2.09 -10.28
CA GLU A 101 -14.92 0.69 -10.72
C GLU A 101 -13.75 -0.11 -10.12
N ILE A 102 -12.57 0.52 -10.03
CA ILE A 102 -11.41 -0.11 -9.41
C ILE A 102 -11.66 -0.40 -7.93
N CYS A 103 -12.22 0.55 -7.18
CA CYS A 103 -12.54 0.36 -5.75
C CYS A 103 -13.57 -0.76 -5.57
N GLU A 104 -14.62 -0.80 -6.36
CA GLU A 104 -15.64 -1.85 -6.32
C GLU A 104 -15.03 -3.22 -6.67
N SER A 105 -14.20 -3.29 -7.71
CA SER A 105 -13.49 -4.51 -8.10
C SER A 105 -12.50 -4.96 -7.02
N ALA A 106 -11.77 -4.04 -6.43
CA ALA A 106 -10.79 -4.34 -5.39
C ALA A 106 -11.45 -4.89 -4.11
N ALA A 107 -12.59 -4.33 -3.72
CA ALA A 107 -13.37 -4.82 -2.59
C ALA A 107 -13.82 -6.29 -2.81
N LYS A 108 -14.32 -6.61 -4.00
CA LYS A 108 -14.73 -7.99 -4.38
C LYS A 108 -13.55 -8.98 -4.39
N LYS A 109 -12.34 -8.51 -4.68
CA LYS A 109 -11.10 -9.32 -4.75
C LYS A 109 -10.34 -9.38 -3.42
N ARG A 110 -10.89 -8.84 -2.34
CA ARG A 110 -10.22 -8.81 -1.03
C ARG A 110 -9.74 -10.18 -0.58
N GLU A 111 -10.60 -11.21 -0.65
CA GLU A 111 -10.25 -12.56 -0.23
C GLU A 111 -9.13 -13.16 -1.07
N GLN A 112 -9.12 -12.91 -2.37
CA GLN A 112 -8.02 -13.32 -3.26
C GLN A 112 -6.69 -12.67 -2.86
N CYS A 113 -6.69 -11.39 -2.46
CA CYS A 113 -5.50 -10.74 -1.91
C CYS A 113 -5.02 -11.44 -0.63
N ILE A 114 -5.93 -11.73 0.32
CA ILE A 114 -5.60 -12.38 1.57
C ILE A 114 -4.99 -13.76 1.33
N VAL A 115 -5.59 -14.57 0.47
CA VAL A 115 -5.07 -15.90 0.11
C VAL A 115 -3.68 -15.81 -0.51
N ALA A 116 -3.49 -14.93 -1.51
CA ALA A 116 -2.20 -14.74 -2.15
C ALA A 116 -1.11 -14.29 -1.14
N LEU A 117 -1.44 -13.35 -0.25
CA LEU A 117 -0.50 -12.86 0.77
C LEU A 117 -0.18 -13.93 1.83
N LYS A 118 -1.16 -14.68 2.31
CA LYS A 118 -0.94 -15.76 3.30
C LYS A 118 0.00 -16.83 2.79
N LYS A 119 -0.07 -17.18 1.51
CA LYS A 119 0.82 -18.17 0.89
C LYS A 119 2.31 -17.84 1.06
N TYR A 120 2.68 -16.54 1.13
CA TYR A 120 4.07 -16.09 1.21
C TYR A 120 4.45 -15.51 2.56
N TYR A 121 3.49 -15.00 3.34
CA TYR A 121 3.74 -14.25 4.59
C TYR A 121 3.13 -14.88 5.83
N SER A 122 2.50 -16.06 5.73
CA SER A 122 2.10 -16.81 6.93
C SER A 122 3.34 -17.28 7.70
N GLU A 123 3.16 -17.56 8.97
CA GLU A 123 4.22 -18.15 9.80
C GLU A 123 4.70 -19.47 9.23
N GLN A 124 3.77 -20.32 8.78
CA GLN A 124 4.06 -21.57 8.11
C GLN A 124 4.94 -21.38 6.88
N ALA A 125 4.61 -20.47 5.98
CA ALA A 125 5.38 -20.18 4.77
C ALA A 125 6.81 -19.71 5.09
N ARG A 126 6.98 -18.91 6.15
CA ARG A 126 8.30 -18.45 6.60
C ARG A 126 9.14 -19.60 7.17
N LEU A 127 8.54 -20.47 7.96
CA LEU A 127 9.21 -21.65 8.50
C LEU A 127 9.65 -22.61 7.39
N GLU A 128 8.79 -22.90 6.42
CA GLU A 128 9.11 -23.73 5.26
C GLU A 128 10.27 -23.15 4.45
N TYR A 129 10.26 -21.83 4.23
CA TYR A 129 11.38 -21.16 3.54
C TYR A 129 12.70 -21.31 4.29
N LEU A 130 12.72 -21.10 5.62
CA LEU A 130 13.91 -21.25 6.46
C LEU A 130 14.43 -22.69 6.45
N VAL A 131 13.55 -23.67 6.59
CA VAL A 131 13.93 -25.10 6.55
C VAL A 131 14.57 -25.46 5.19
N ASN A 132 14.07 -24.92 4.08
CA ASN A 132 14.63 -25.18 2.76
C ASN A 132 15.97 -24.47 2.52
N LEU A 133 16.25 -23.36 3.19
CA LEU A 133 17.56 -22.70 3.14
C LEU A 133 18.64 -23.45 3.91
N LEU A 134 18.27 -24.28 4.88
CA LEU A 134 19.20 -25.02 5.76
C LEU A 134 19.51 -26.43 5.22
N LYS A 135 18.91 -26.84 4.12
CA LYS A 135 19.18 -28.09 3.40
C LYS A 135 20.23 -27.87 2.32
#